data_58e141d27a485985edc0e9b08c59baf0
#
_entry.id   58e141d27a485985edc0e9b08c59baf0
#
_cell.length_a   1.000
_cell.length_b   1.000
_cell.length_c   1.000
_cell.angle_alpha   90.00
_cell.angle_beta   90.00
_cell.angle_gamma   90.00
#
_symmetry.space_group_name_H-M   'P 1'
#
loop_
_entity.id
_entity.type
_entity.pdbx_description
1 polymer ?
#
loop_
_entity_poly.entity_id
_entity_poly.type
_entity_poly.pdbx_seq_one_letter_code
_entity_poly.pdbx_strand_id
1 'polypeptide(L)'
;MSERKSISLSVNGGDLLKGFEWAADKDAKGNVVIFEGMEEHVSRYDTFAKFLNKNGYHVYALDTYGQGENVKEDLSDAGFWPEDGFAKMVCAHNEMIEEAKKNGLPTYIFSHSMGSYMGQDYIQRFPGHVEKVVLCGAGSYNPAVGPGLLVAKIVNNKKNRNEKAKLLNNLMFGNFNRGIKEPRTAFDWLSYNQENVDRYI
;
A
#
# COMPACT_ATOMS: atom_id res chain seq x y z
N MET A 1 -13.65 5.15 -20.98
CA MET A 1 -12.84 5.00 -19.75
C MET A 1 -12.44 3.54 -19.69
N SER A 2 -11.13 3.26 -19.69
CA SER A 2 -10.65 1.88 -19.55
C SER A 2 -11.08 1.32 -18.19
N GLU A 3 -11.63 0.11 -18.24
CA GLU A 3 -11.89 -0.66 -17.01
C GLU A 3 -10.55 -1.18 -16.47
N ARG A 4 -10.47 -1.32 -15.15
CA ARG A 4 -9.33 -1.96 -14.53
C ARG A 4 -9.28 -3.44 -14.92
N LYS A 5 -8.09 -3.94 -15.17
CA LYS A 5 -7.83 -5.34 -15.45
C LYS A 5 -7.16 -5.98 -14.23
N SER A 6 -7.70 -7.09 -13.76
CA SER A 6 -7.02 -7.88 -12.71
C SER A 6 -5.73 -8.47 -13.26
N ILE A 7 -4.68 -8.38 -12.47
CA ILE A 7 -3.38 -8.98 -12.76
C ILE A 7 -2.94 -9.90 -11.64
N SER A 8 -2.08 -10.85 -11.96
CA SER A 8 -1.39 -11.69 -10.99
C SER A 8 0.07 -11.75 -11.39
N LEU A 9 0.95 -11.47 -10.45
CA LEU A 9 2.39 -11.45 -10.67
C LEU A 9 3.06 -12.47 -9.74
N SER A 10 3.90 -13.33 -10.30
CA SER A 10 4.77 -14.19 -9.51
C SER A 10 5.97 -13.39 -9.04
N VAL A 11 6.15 -13.28 -7.75
CA VAL A 11 7.15 -12.44 -7.10
C VAL A 11 7.98 -13.23 -6.09
N ASN A 12 9.13 -12.70 -5.72
CA ASN A 12 10.00 -13.30 -4.68
C ASN A 12 10.31 -14.78 -4.91
N GLY A 13 10.37 -15.22 -6.16
CA GLY A 13 10.70 -16.60 -6.51
C GLY A 13 9.60 -17.62 -6.23
N GLY A 14 8.34 -17.20 -6.05
CA GLY A 14 7.22 -18.14 -5.90
C GLY A 14 5.95 -17.61 -5.26
N ASP A 15 5.99 -16.47 -4.60
CA ASP A 15 4.76 -15.83 -4.08
C ASP A 15 3.92 -15.31 -5.27
N LEU A 16 2.61 -15.51 -5.22
CA LEU A 16 1.69 -14.97 -6.21
C LEU A 16 0.93 -13.80 -5.58
N LEU A 17 1.18 -12.59 -6.07
CA LEU A 17 0.42 -11.41 -5.66
C LEU A 17 -0.49 -10.94 -6.78
N LYS A 18 -1.69 -10.53 -6.37
CA LYS A 18 -2.74 -10.01 -7.24
C LYS A 18 -2.81 -8.49 -7.12
N GLY A 19 -3.42 -7.87 -8.10
CA GLY A 19 -3.64 -6.44 -8.13
C GLY A 19 -4.34 -6.03 -9.41
N PHE A 20 -4.10 -4.80 -9.85
CA PHE A 20 -4.78 -4.25 -11.01
C PHE A 20 -3.86 -3.45 -11.92
N GLU A 21 -4.23 -3.44 -13.19
CA GLU A 21 -3.72 -2.58 -14.23
C GLU A 21 -4.85 -1.70 -14.76
N TRP A 22 -4.56 -0.41 -14.97
CA TRP A 22 -5.42 0.55 -15.66
C TRP A 22 -4.67 1.11 -16.84
N ALA A 23 -5.14 0.81 -18.03
CA ALA A 23 -4.50 1.29 -19.25
C ALA A 23 -4.77 2.78 -19.50
N ALA A 24 -3.78 3.50 -20.01
CA ALA A 24 -3.98 4.88 -20.46
C ALA A 24 -5.02 4.93 -21.59
N ASP A 25 -5.85 5.97 -21.58
CA ASP A 25 -6.92 6.14 -22.59
C ASP A 25 -6.36 6.46 -23.99
N LYS A 26 -5.21 7.12 -24.06
CA LYS A 26 -4.52 7.54 -25.32
C LYS A 26 -3.02 7.66 -25.06
N ASP A 27 -2.27 7.71 -26.17
CA ASP A 27 -0.83 8.00 -26.27
C ASP A 27 -0.09 8.03 -24.93
N ALA A 28 0.17 6.85 -24.40
CA ALA A 28 0.77 6.71 -23.09
C ALA A 28 2.16 7.34 -23.06
N LYS A 29 2.40 8.18 -22.08
CA LYS A 29 3.67 8.90 -21.89
C LYS A 29 4.44 8.44 -20.65
N GLY A 30 3.88 7.48 -19.90
CA GLY A 30 4.54 6.93 -18.74
C GLY A 30 3.69 5.91 -18.00
N ASN A 31 4.32 5.29 -17.01
CA ASN A 31 3.73 4.34 -16.08
C ASN A 31 3.73 4.95 -14.67
N VAL A 32 2.69 4.70 -13.89
CA VAL A 32 2.67 4.99 -12.46
C VAL A 32 2.42 3.69 -11.71
N VAL A 33 3.33 3.32 -10.82
CA VAL A 33 3.14 2.17 -9.92
C VAL A 33 2.73 2.70 -8.54
N ILE A 34 1.60 2.22 -8.03
CA ILE A 34 1.05 2.65 -6.75
C ILE A 34 1.49 1.67 -5.66
N PHE A 35 2.04 2.21 -4.57
CA PHE A 35 2.30 1.47 -3.33
C PHE A 35 1.26 1.92 -2.30
N GLU A 36 0.35 1.04 -1.97
CA GLU A 36 -0.77 1.31 -1.08
C GLU A 36 -0.37 1.43 0.40
N GLY A 37 -1.29 1.96 1.19
CA GLY A 37 -1.17 2.05 2.63
C GLY A 37 -1.56 0.76 3.36
N MET A 38 -1.51 0.82 4.69
CA MET A 38 -1.99 -0.25 5.55
C MET A 38 -3.52 -0.17 5.72
N GLU A 39 -4.16 -1.33 5.85
CA GLU A 39 -5.61 -1.46 6.04
C GLU A 39 -6.43 -0.83 4.90
N GLU A 40 -5.92 -0.94 3.67
CA GLU A 40 -6.64 -0.56 2.46
C GLU A 40 -6.43 -1.60 1.35
N HIS A 41 -6.89 -1.31 0.16
CA HIS A 41 -6.72 -2.17 -1.00
C HIS A 41 -6.61 -1.31 -2.28
N VAL A 42 -5.89 -1.81 -3.28
CA VAL A 42 -5.56 -1.00 -4.48
C VAL A 42 -6.77 -0.59 -5.31
N SER A 43 -7.90 -1.29 -5.24
CA SER A 43 -9.11 -0.86 -5.96
C SER A 43 -9.68 0.47 -5.45
N ARG A 44 -9.30 0.94 -4.27
CA ARG A 44 -9.64 2.31 -3.78
C ARG A 44 -9.02 3.41 -4.62
N TYR A 45 -7.93 3.11 -5.32
CA TYR A 45 -7.26 4.06 -6.20
C TYR A 45 -7.92 4.17 -7.59
N ASP A 46 -9.03 3.48 -7.86
CA ASP A 46 -9.68 3.45 -9.16
C ASP A 46 -9.96 4.86 -9.74
N THR A 47 -10.48 5.77 -8.94
CA THR A 47 -10.75 7.15 -9.36
C THR A 47 -9.45 7.90 -9.70
N PHE A 48 -8.40 7.73 -8.89
CA PHE A 48 -7.10 8.34 -9.12
C PHE A 48 -6.41 7.72 -10.33
N ALA A 49 -6.45 6.41 -10.48
CA ALA A 49 -5.92 5.71 -11.64
C ALA A 49 -6.59 6.18 -12.94
N LYS A 50 -7.92 6.30 -12.95
CA LYS A 50 -8.68 6.84 -14.10
C LYS A 50 -8.33 8.29 -14.42
N PHE A 51 -8.04 9.10 -13.41
CA PHE A 51 -7.51 10.45 -13.62
C PHE A 51 -6.15 10.42 -14.30
N LEU A 52 -5.24 9.55 -13.86
CA LEU A 52 -3.94 9.37 -14.48
C LEU A 52 -4.04 8.83 -15.92
N ASN A 53 -4.96 7.88 -16.17
CA ASN A 53 -5.19 7.34 -17.52
C ASN A 53 -5.63 8.43 -18.51
N LYS A 54 -6.54 9.32 -18.11
CA LYS A 54 -6.95 10.48 -18.92
C LYS A 54 -5.78 11.42 -19.23
N ASN A 55 -4.77 11.44 -18.37
CA ASN A 55 -3.56 12.24 -18.53
C ASN A 55 -2.42 11.48 -19.20
N GLY A 56 -2.67 10.30 -19.76
CA GLY A 56 -1.71 9.52 -20.56
C GLY A 56 -0.75 8.67 -19.72
N TYR A 57 -1.15 8.20 -18.56
CA TYR A 57 -0.35 7.28 -17.77
C TYR A 57 -1.04 5.92 -17.63
N HIS A 58 -0.32 4.84 -17.88
CA HIS A 58 -0.71 3.53 -17.37
C HIS A 58 -0.53 3.50 -15.86
N VAL A 59 -1.41 2.78 -15.16
CA VAL A 59 -1.31 2.62 -13.71
C VAL A 59 -1.26 1.15 -13.37
N TYR A 60 -0.39 0.78 -12.46
CA TYR A 60 -0.20 -0.58 -11.96
C TYR A 60 -0.17 -0.56 -10.45
N ALA A 61 -0.77 -1.55 -9.83
CA ALA A 61 -0.69 -1.71 -8.39
C ALA A 61 -0.87 -3.18 -8.00
N LEU A 62 -0.11 -3.64 -7.00
CA LEU A 62 -0.33 -4.91 -6.32
C LEU A 62 -0.94 -4.63 -4.95
N ASP A 63 -1.97 -5.39 -4.59
CA ASP A 63 -2.38 -5.46 -3.18
C ASP A 63 -1.24 -6.07 -2.35
N THR A 64 -1.02 -5.54 -1.15
CA THR A 64 0.01 -6.09 -0.28
C THR A 64 -0.40 -7.44 0.31
N TYR A 65 0.52 -8.14 0.93
CA TYR A 65 0.21 -9.36 1.67
C TYR A 65 -0.91 -9.09 2.68
N GLY A 66 -1.89 -9.97 2.74
CA GLY A 66 -2.99 -9.87 3.69
C GLY A 66 -3.93 -8.68 3.49
N GLN A 67 -3.92 -8.06 2.31
CA GLN A 67 -4.85 -6.98 1.93
C GLN A 67 -5.48 -7.26 0.54
N GLY A 68 -6.62 -6.65 0.28
CA GLY A 68 -7.32 -6.69 -1.01
C GLY A 68 -7.50 -8.09 -1.57
N GLU A 69 -7.13 -8.29 -2.84
CA GLU A 69 -7.24 -9.56 -3.54
C GLU A 69 -6.27 -10.66 -3.02
N ASN A 70 -5.35 -10.29 -2.11
CA ASN A 70 -4.39 -11.21 -1.48
C ASN A 70 -4.87 -11.71 -0.11
N VAL A 71 -6.15 -11.55 0.19
CA VAL A 71 -6.82 -12.10 1.38
C VAL A 71 -7.72 -13.26 0.96
N LYS A 72 -7.78 -14.30 1.77
CA LYS A 72 -8.72 -15.41 1.58
C LYS A 72 -10.17 -14.93 1.75
N GLU A 73 -11.10 -15.64 1.10
CA GLU A 73 -12.54 -15.32 1.18
C GLU A 73 -13.08 -15.30 2.61
N ASP A 74 -12.54 -16.17 3.49
CA ASP A 74 -12.92 -16.26 4.91
C ASP A 74 -12.24 -15.21 5.79
N LEU A 75 -11.43 -14.32 5.22
CA LEU A 75 -10.64 -13.28 5.88
C LEU A 75 -9.69 -13.81 6.98
N SER A 76 -9.40 -15.11 6.99
CA SER A 76 -8.59 -15.75 8.04
C SER A 76 -7.15 -15.26 8.08
N ASP A 77 -6.62 -14.77 6.97
CA ASP A 77 -5.26 -14.24 6.81
C ASP A 77 -5.20 -12.72 6.59
N ALA A 78 -6.32 -12.01 6.78
CA ALA A 78 -6.35 -10.56 6.68
C ALA A 78 -5.37 -9.89 7.67
N GLY A 79 -4.47 -9.08 7.12
CA GLY A 79 -3.42 -8.38 7.87
C GLY A 79 -2.19 -9.22 8.20
N PHE A 80 -2.11 -10.49 7.74
CA PHE A 80 -0.93 -11.32 7.97
C PHE A 80 0.08 -11.21 6.83
N TRP A 81 1.32 -11.03 7.21
CA TRP A 81 2.45 -10.94 6.30
C TRP A 81 3.42 -12.11 6.52
N PRO A 82 4.10 -12.59 5.48
CA PRO A 82 5.14 -13.59 5.63
C PRO A 82 6.32 -13.05 6.45
N GLU A 83 7.23 -13.94 6.83
CA GLU A 83 8.50 -13.52 7.41
C GLU A 83 9.24 -12.61 6.42
N ASP A 84 9.84 -11.54 6.94
CA ASP A 84 10.44 -10.45 6.15
C ASP A 84 9.48 -9.80 5.14
N GLY A 85 8.18 -9.83 5.42
CA GLY A 85 7.13 -9.40 4.51
C GLY A 85 7.28 -7.98 3.99
N PHE A 86 7.78 -7.05 4.80
CA PHE A 86 8.05 -5.68 4.34
C PHE A 86 9.12 -5.65 3.23
N ALA A 87 10.25 -6.32 3.45
CA ALA A 87 11.32 -6.41 2.46
C ALA A 87 10.86 -7.16 1.20
N LYS A 88 10.11 -8.24 1.37
CA LYS A 88 9.50 -8.99 0.26
C LYS A 88 8.53 -8.12 -0.54
N MET A 89 7.73 -7.29 0.12
CA MET A 89 6.80 -6.41 -0.59
C MET A 89 7.53 -5.33 -1.39
N VAL A 90 8.62 -4.77 -0.85
CA VAL A 90 9.48 -3.83 -1.59
C VAL A 90 10.09 -4.50 -2.84
N CYS A 91 10.53 -5.76 -2.73
CA CYS A 91 11.01 -6.53 -3.87
C CYS A 91 9.87 -6.83 -4.89
N ALA A 92 8.68 -7.20 -4.41
CA ALA A 92 7.52 -7.41 -5.27
C ALA A 92 7.12 -6.14 -6.05
N HIS A 93 7.19 -4.99 -5.40
CA HIS A 93 7.00 -3.71 -6.08
C HIS A 93 8.07 -3.44 -7.15
N ASN A 94 9.34 -3.85 -6.92
CA ASN A 94 10.36 -3.78 -7.94
C ASN A 94 10.03 -4.66 -9.14
N GLU A 95 9.59 -5.89 -8.92
CA GLU A 95 9.17 -6.80 -10.00
C GLU A 95 7.97 -6.24 -10.78
N MET A 96 7.02 -5.57 -10.10
CA MET A 96 5.92 -4.86 -10.78
C MET A 96 6.43 -3.67 -11.60
N ILE A 97 7.41 -2.93 -11.12
CA ILE A 97 8.04 -1.83 -11.86
C ILE A 97 8.75 -2.36 -13.11
N GLU A 98 9.49 -3.46 -12.99
CA GLU A 98 10.14 -4.09 -14.14
C GLU A 98 9.11 -4.60 -15.17
N GLU A 99 7.96 -5.12 -14.71
CA GLU A 99 6.85 -5.47 -15.61
C GLU A 99 6.29 -4.26 -16.33
N ALA A 100 6.01 -3.18 -15.59
CA ALA A 100 5.52 -1.93 -16.16
C ALA A 100 6.49 -1.33 -17.20
N LYS A 101 7.79 -1.42 -16.97
CA LYS A 101 8.84 -0.88 -17.86
C LYS A 101 8.99 -1.63 -19.18
N LYS A 102 8.41 -2.82 -19.35
CA LYS A 102 8.49 -3.59 -20.62
C LYS A 102 7.92 -2.84 -21.82
N ASN A 103 7.05 -1.87 -21.59
CA ASN A 103 6.53 -1.01 -22.65
C ASN A 103 7.50 0.11 -23.09
N GLY A 104 8.68 0.23 -22.47
CA GLY A 104 9.71 1.22 -22.77
C GLY A 104 9.41 2.64 -22.30
N LEU A 105 8.34 2.85 -21.53
CA LEU A 105 7.96 4.18 -21.06
C LEU A 105 8.60 4.51 -19.69
N PRO A 106 8.82 5.82 -19.42
CA PRO A 106 9.29 6.27 -18.11
C PRO A 106 8.33 5.85 -17.01
N THR A 107 8.86 5.42 -15.88
CA THR A 107 8.08 4.86 -14.78
C THR A 107 8.27 5.68 -13.51
N TYR A 108 7.16 5.92 -12.81
CA TYR A 108 7.03 6.75 -11.63
C TYR A 108 6.40 5.92 -10.50
N ILE A 109 6.67 6.31 -9.26
CA ILE A 109 6.01 5.73 -8.08
C ILE A 109 5.09 6.79 -7.45
N PHE A 110 3.87 6.38 -7.13
CA PHE A 110 3.01 7.06 -6.16
C PHE A 110 2.83 6.14 -4.96
N SER A 111 3.20 6.61 -3.78
CA SER A 111 3.15 5.82 -2.56
C SER A 111 2.42 6.55 -1.44
N HIS A 112 1.59 5.82 -0.69
CA HIS A 112 0.74 6.39 0.35
C HIS A 112 0.96 5.71 1.71
N SER A 113 1.05 6.50 2.79
CA SER A 113 1.12 5.99 4.18
C SER A 113 2.19 4.90 4.34
N MET A 114 1.84 3.67 4.70
CA MET A 114 2.77 2.53 4.77
C MET A 114 3.54 2.35 3.46
N GLY A 115 2.88 2.49 2.31
CA GLY A 115 3.52 2.45 1.01
C GLY A 115 4.59 3.54 0.85
N SER A 116 4.48 4.69 1.52
CA SER A 116 5.50 5.72 1.47
C SER A 116 6.80 5.32 2.19
N TYR A 117 6.72 4.50 3.22
CA TYR A 117 7.92 3.89 3.83
C TYR A 117 8.55 2.85 2.91
N MET A 118 7.72 2.06 2.20
CA MET A 118 8.21 1.16 1.15
C MET A 118 8.87 1.94 0.01
N GLY A 119 8.29 3.08 -0.40
CA GLY A 119 8.87 3.97 -1.40
C GLY A 119 10.22 4.54 -0.98
N GLN A 120 10.38 4.91 0.30
CA GLN A 120 11.66 5.36 0.85
C GLN A 120 12.71 4.25 0.87
N ASP A 121 12.33 3.03 1.26
CA ASP A 121 13.23 1.86 1.23
C ASP A 121 13.56 1.47 -0.23
N TYR A 122 12.57 1.53 -1.12
CA TYR A 122 12.73 1.25 -2.55
C TYR A 122 13.82 2.10 -3.21
N ILE A 123 13.76 3.42 -3.04
CA ILE A 123 14.76 4.33 -3.67
C ILE A 123 16.18 4.13 -3.15
N GLN A 124 16.32 3.56 -1.96
CA GLN A 124 17.63 3.22 -1.38
C GLN A 124 18.15 1.89 -1.93
N ARG A 125 17.28 0.89 -2.14
CA ARG A 125 17.64 -0.42 -2.67
C ARG A 125 17.86 -0.41 -4.18
N PHE A 126 17.03 0.37 -4.89
CA PHE A 126 16.98 0.41 -6.36
C PHE A 126 17.19 1.85 -6.89
N PRO A 127 18.38 2.44 -6.64
CA PRO A 127 18.63 3.81 -7.06
C PRO A 127 18.59 3.94 -8.58
N GLY A 128 17.92 4.98 -9.10
CA GLY A 128 17.84 5.27 -10.52
C GLY A 128 16.89 4.37 -11.32
N HIS A 129 16.13 3.49 -10.68
CA HIS A 129 15.19 2.59 -11.38
C HIS A 129 13.92 3.28 -11.89
N VAL A 130 13.54 4.39 -11.28
CA VAL A 130 12.34 5.17 -11.63
C VAL A 130 12.69 6.65 -11.78
N GLU A 131 11.89 7.37 -12.56
CA GLU A 131 12.15 8.78 -12.87
C GLU A 131 11.82 9.71 -11.67
N LYS A 132 10.72 9.46 -10.99
CA LYS A 132 10.26 10.27 -9.82
C LYS A 132 9.46 9.41 -8.87
N VAL A 133 9.46 9.82 -7.61
CA VAL A 133 8.69 9.20 -6.54
C VAL A 133 7.89 10.27 -5.81
N VAL A 134 6.60 10.02 -5.63
CA VAL A 134 5.71 10.80 -4.77
C VAL A 134 5.49 10.04 -3.47
N LEU A 135 5.89 10.63 -2.35
CA LEU A 135 5.71 10.09 -1.00
C LEU A 135 4.55 10.85 -0.34
N CYS A 136 3.35 10.28 -0.38
CA CYS A 136 2.15 10.86 0.19
C CYS A 136 1.92 10.33 1.62
N GLY A 137 1.69 11.22 2.59
CA GLY A 137 1.53 10.82 3.98
C GLY A 137 2.78 10.18 4.59
N ALA A 138 3.97 10.58 4.10
CA ALA A 138 5.23 10.05 4.56
C ALA A 138 5.54 10.51 5.99
N GLY A 139 5.94 9.57 6.83
CA GLY A 139 6.48 9.86 8.13
C GLY A 139 7.99 10.15 8.08
N SER A 140 8.46 10.85 9.11
CA SER A 140 9.88 11.06 9.37
C SER A 140 10.34 10.24 10.58
N TYR A 141 11.64 10.33 10.89
CA TYR A 141 12.18 9.71 12.08
C TYR A 141 11.40 10.13 13.34
N ASN A 142 10.97 9.15 14.11
CA ASN A 142 10.30 9.36 15.40
C ASN A 142 11.09 8.62 16.50
N PRO A 143 11.60 9.33 17.53
CA PRO A 143 12.35 8.73 18.63
C PRO A 143 11.58 7.63 19.39
N ALA A 144 10.23 7.67 19.36
CA ALA A 144 9.38 6.67 20.00
C ALA A 144 9.38 5.31 19.28
N VAL A 145 9.93 5.23 18.07
CA VAL A 145 9.98 3.96 17.28
C VAL A 145 10.81 2.91 18.00
N GLY A 146 11.97 3.27 18.56
CA GLY A 146 12.82 2.32 19.29
C GLY A 146 12.11 1.64 20.48
N PRO A 147 11.59 2.40 21.44
CA PRO A 147 10.74 1.87 22.52
C PRO A 147 9.52 1.11 22.01
N GLY A 148 8.84 1.62 20.97
CA GLY A 148 7.69 0.98 20.34
C GLY A 148 8.01 -0.40 19.77
N LEU A 149 9.15 -0.57 19.12
CA LEU A 149 9.62 -1.87 18.61
C LEU A 149 9.91 -2.87 19.75
N LEU A 150 10.43 -2.40 20.87
CA LEU A 150 10.63 -3.26 22.02
C LEU A 150 9.31 -3.77 22.58
N VAL A 151 8.31 -2.89 22.72
CA VAL A 151 6.95 -3.26 23.13
C VAL A 151 6.35 -4.25 22.13
N ALA A 152 6.48 -3.97 20.83
CA ALA A 152 5.98 -4.86 19.77
C ALA A 152 6.59 -6.26 19.84
N LYS A 153 7.90 -6.39 20.09
CA LYS A 153 8.57 -7.69 20.27
C LYS A 153 8.10 -8.47 21.51
N ILE A 154 7.74 -7.76 22.58
CA ILE A 154 7.23 -8.39 23.80
C ILE A 154 5.79 -8.87 23.59
N VAL A 155 4.96 -8.02 23.01
CA VAL A 155 3.53 -8.29 22.78
C VAL A 155 3.33 -9.33 21.69
N ASN A 156 4.07 -9.20 20.58
CA ASN A 156 3.97 -10.11 19.44
C ASN A 156 5.18 -11.07 19.45
N ASN A 157 4.97 -12.26 19.97
CA ASN A 157 5.97 -13.32 20.06
C ASN A 157 5.58 -14.53 19.20
N LYS A 158 6.46 -15.55 19.12
CA LYS A 158 6.24 -16.75 18.27
C LYS A 158 4.93 -17.51 18.56
N LYS A 159 4.36 -17.38 19.77
CA LYS A 159 3.13 -18.10 20.16
C LYS A 159 1.88 -17.40 19.63
N ASN A 160 1.88 -16.08 19.51
CA ASN A 160 0.71 -15.29 19.12
C ASN A 160 0.90 -14.53 17.78
N ARG A 161 1.94 -14.89 16.99
CA ARG A 161 2.25 -14.21 15.71
C ARG A 161 1.10 -14.23 14.70
N ASN A 162 0.17 -15.18 14.85
CA ASN A 162 -0.99 -15.33 13.98
C ASN A 162 -2.28 -14.78 14.63
N GLU A 163 -2.15 -14.00 15.71
CA GLU A 163 -3.28 -13.32 16.35
C GLU A 163 -3.27 -11.83 16.01
N LYS A 164 -4.45 -11.24 15.91
CA LYS A 164 -4.56 -9.79 15.69
C LYS A 164 -3.98 -9.02 16.88
N ALA A 165 -2.99 -8.18 16.64
CA ALA A 165 -2.27 -7.41 17.66
C ALA A 165 -3.08 -6.20 18.14
N LYS A 166 -4.24 -6.41 18.80
CA LYS A 166 -5.17 -5.37 19.23
C LYS A 166 -4.50 -4.25 20.03
N LEU A 167 -3.55 -4.59 20.92
CA LEU A 167 -2.82 -3.59 21.70
C LEU A 167 -1.97 -2.67 20.81
N LEU A 168 -1.24 -3.25 19.83
CA LEU A 168 -0.41 -2.47 18.92
C LEU A 168 -1.28 -1.60 18.00
N ASN A 169 -2.40 -2.14 17.52
CA ASN A 169 -3.36 -1.38 16.72
C ASN A 169 -3.90 -0.18 17.53
N ASN A 170 -4.30 -0.38 18.77
CA ASN A 170 -4.76 0.71 19.64
C ASN A 170 -3.66 1.75 19.91
N LEU A 171 -2.41 1.33 20.08
CA LEU A 171 -1.29 2.25 20.27
C LEU A 171 -1.00 3.08 19.01
N MET A 172 -1.16 2.50 17.83
CA MET A 172 -0.93 3.17 16.55
C MET A 172 -2.09 4.11 16.18
N PHE A 173 -3.32 3.66 16.27
CA PHE A 173 -4.50 4.35 15.71
C PHE A 173 -5.45 4.92 16.77
N GLY A 174 -5.42 4.43 18.00
CA GLY A 174 -6.41 4.76 19.02
C GLY A 174 -6.49 6.24 19.43
N ASN A 175 -5.47 7.04 19.10
CA ASN A 175 -5.43 8.46 19.39
C ASN A 175 -5.74 9.37 18.18
N PHE A 176 -5.96 8.82 16.99
CA PHE A 176 -6.12 9.64 15.79
C PHE A 176 -7.38 10.51 15.81
N ASN A 177 -8.46 10.05 16.41
CA ASN A 177 -9.67 10.84 16.61
C ASN A 177 -9.58 11.89 17.75
N ARG A 178 -8.48 11.95 18.49
CA ARG A 178 -8.39 12.80 19.71
C ARG A 178 -8.64 14.29 19.46
N GLY A 179 -8.39 14.77 18.25
CA GLY A 179 -8.66 16.17 17.84
C GLY A 179 -10.04 16.41 17.26
N ILE A 180 -10.86 15.38 17.11
CA ILE A 180 -12.18 15.46 16.47
C ILE A 180 -13.24 15.56 17.58
N LYS A 181 -14.04 16.64 17.53
CA LYS A 181 -15.18 16.76 18.43
C LYS A 181 -16.27 15.76 18.02
N GLU A 182 -16.72 14.94 18.96
CA GLU A 182 -17.82 13.99 18.76
C GLU A 182 -17.61 13.09 17.51
N PRO A 183 -16.55 12.26 17.51
CA PRO A 183 -16.30 11.38 16.36
C PRO A 183 -17.45 10.41 16.20
N ARG A 184 -17.97 10.31 14.98
CA ARG A 184 -19.06 9.42 14.60
C ARG A 184 -18.61 7.97 14.50
N THR A 185 -17.37 7.77 14.05
CA THR A 185 -16.75 6.47 13.81
C THR A 185 -15.32 6.43 14.37
N ALA A 186 -14.71 5.26 14.40
CA ALA A 186 -13.29 5.10 14.73
C ALA A 186 -12.34 5.69 13.67
N PHE A 187 -12.87 6.04 12.49
CA PHE A 187 -12.09 6.40 11.30
C PHE A 187 -12.31 7.85 10.82
N ASP A 188 -13.02 8.68 11.60
CA ASP A 188 -13.33 10.07 11.19
C ASP A 188 -12.08 10.94 11.02
N TRP A 189 -10.94 10.53 11.58
CA TRP A 189 -9.65 11.16 11.38
C TRP A 189 -9.13 11.09 9.92
N LEU A 190 -9.68 10.18 9.11
CA LEU A 190 -9.25 9.98 7.73
C LEU A 190 -9.66 11.13 6.80
N SER A 191 -10.84 11.73 7.03
CA SER A 191 -11.37 12.76 6.14
C SER A 191 -12.44 13.61 6.82
N TYR A 192 -12.47 14.91 6.47
CA TYR A 192 -13.61 15.78 6.80
C TYR A 192 -14.87 15.44 5.97
N ASN A 193 -14.71 14.75 4.84
CA ASN A 193 -15.84 14.29 4.05
C ASN A 193 -16.31 12.92 4.60
N GLN A 194 -17.50 12.91 5.21
CA GLN A 194 -18.08 11.71 5.81
C GLN A 194 -18.26 10.57 4.80
N GLU A 195 -18.61 10.87 3.56
CA GLU A 195 -18.74 9.88 2.48
C GLU A 195 -17.42 9.13 2.19
N ASN A 196 -16.28 9.81 2.35
CA ASN A 196 -14.97 9.16 2.22
C ASN A 196 -14.71 8.22 3.40
N VAL A 197 -15.13 8.60 4.60
CA VAL A 197 -15.02 7.75 5.80
C VAL A 197 -15.93 6.53 5.67
N ASP A 198 -17.18 6.73 5.25
CA ASP A 198 -18.16 5.64 5.09
C ASP A 198 -17.74 4.62 4.02
N ARG A 199 -17.05 5.07 2.98
CA ARG A 199 -16.47 4.16 1.97
C ARG A 199 -15.22 3.42 2.44
N TYR A 200 -14.60 3.87 3.50
CA TYR A 200 -13.45 3.19 4.10
C TYR A 200 -13.88 2.06 5.03
N ILE A 201 -14.96 2.22 5.76
CA ILE A 201 -15.53 1.23 6.71
C ILE A 201 -16.17 0.07 5.94
#